data_816d0662e7e4ac77a20dc5167b1c45d1
#
_entry.id   816d0662e7e4ac77a20dc5167b1c45d1
#
_cell.length_a   1.000
_cell.length_b   1.000
_cell.length_c   1.000
_cell.angle_alpha   90.00
_cell.angle_beta   90.00
_cell.angle_gamma   90.00
#
_symmetry.space_group_name_H-M   'P 1'
#
loop_
_entity.id
_entity.type
_entity.pdbx_description
1 polymer ?
#
loop_
_entity_poly.entity_id
_entity_poly.type
_entity_poly.pdbx_seq_one_letter_code
_entity_poly.pdbx_strand_id
1 'polypeptide(L)'
;MKYVQAAKFFLPNTTKNGGYLEITDAGKFGRYLPESEQPVGEILDYSHSWIAPGLIDTHIHGLLGHDVMDNNAEGLNIISEGLLQCGVTSWMPTTVTGSELQLQNICQTIAQNITKFTGAKVAGINLEGPFLTSEHKGAQNSKYFQDPDFHLLQKWQQAAQGLLKQITIAPERKNAVEFTMAARQSGVTVCLGHSSATFEQAQACVQAGATTFTHTYNAMSPLNHRALGMVGAAMSLEGINAELICDGYHVHPNAAQILIKIKNPEHVVLVTDCMSAGLMPAGEYMLGELPVIMKNGAVRLKDSTHNLAGSVLQLNIAVKNLVDWNIATPKQAIQMATATPAKSSGLMNWAGAISPGRAADFIILDTQMNLQATYLDGVQRYQAQ
;
A
#
# COMPACT_ATOMS: atom_id res chain seq x y z
N MET A 1 -4.21 20.93 24.46
CA MET A 1 -5.37 20.38 23.72
C MET A 1 -5.62 21.31 22.54
N LYS A 2 -5.69 20.74 21.33
CA LYS A 2 -5.90 21.49 20.07
C LYS A 2 -7.15 20.97 19.37
N TYR A 3 -7.74 21.77 18.53
CA TYR A 3 -8.89 21.40 17.71
C TYR A 3 -8.60 21.71 16.25
N VAL A 4 -9.01 20.82 15.36
CA VAL A 4 -8.91 21.04 13.91
C VAL A 4 -10.31 21.33 13.39
N GLN A 5 -10.55 22.54 12.92
CA GLN A 5 -11.80 22.94 12.26
C GLN A 5 -11.73 22.56 10.79
N ALA A 6 -12.81 21.99 10.23
CA ALA A 6 -12.84 21.68 8.80
C ALA A 6 -14.25 21.70 8.21
N ALA A 7 -14.35 21.87 6.88
CA ALA A 7 -15.61 21.79 6.15
C ALA A 7 -16.18 20.37 6.15
N LYS A 8 -15.33 19.34 6.20
CA LYS A 8 -15.76 17.95 6.12
C LYS A 8 -14.79 17.00 6.83
N PHE A 9 -15.33 15.99 7.50
CA PHE A 9 -14.58 14.93 8.18
C PHE A 9 -15.00 13.56 7.66
N PHE A 10 -14.03 12.77 7.20
CA PHE A 10 -14.26 11.37 6.81
C PHE A 10 -14.01 10.47 8.03
N LEU A 11 -15.07 10.23 8.81
CA LEU A 11 -15.04 9.37 9.99
C LEU A 11 -15.38 7.92 9.62
N PRO A 12 -15.08 6.92 10.45
CA PRO A 12 -15.17 5.49 10.11
C PRO A 12 -16.51 5.08 9.48
N ASN A 13 -17.62 5.49 10.08
CA ASN A 13 -18.96 5.05 9.64
C ASN A 13 -19.78 6.17 8.97
N THR A 14 -19.27 7.41 8.97
CA THR A 14 -20.04 8.58 8.53
C THR A 14 -19.12 9.67 7.99
N THR A 15 -19.71 10.56 7.20
CA THR A 15 -19.09 11.83 6.85
C THR A 15 -19.83 12.93 7.60
N LYS A 16 -19.10 13.83 8.26
CA LYS A 16 -19.64 14.99 8.94
C LYS A 16 -19.27 16.27 8.19
N ASN A 17 -20.20 17.19 8.07
CA ASN A 17 -19.96 18.51 7.50
C ASN A 17 -19.81 19.51 8.65
N GLY A 18 -18.78 20.37 8.55
CA GLY A 18 -18.42 21.35 9.57
C GLY A 18 -18.00 20.73 10.91
N GLY A 19 -17.62 21.58 11.86
CA GLY A 19 -17.28 21.17 13.22
C GLY A 19 -15.79 21.11 13.52
N TYR A 20 -15.45 20.42 14.59
CA TYR A 20 -14.10 20.39 15.16
C TYR A 20 -13.71 18.97 15.54
N LEU A 21 -12.46 18.62 15.31
CA LEU A 21 -11.84 17.36 15.75
C LEU A 21 -10.81 17.66 16.82
N GLU A 22 -11.02 17.12 18.00
CA GLU A 22 -10.09 17.25 19.11
C GLU A 22 -8.81 16.45 18.88
N ILE A 23 -7.67 17.10 19.13
CA ILE A 23 -6.34 16.47 19.20
C ILE A 23 -5.81 16.67 20.62
N THR A 24 -5.58 15.56 21.32
CA THR A 24 -5.09 15.58 22.69
C THR A 24 -3.61 15.97 22.74
N ASP A 25 -3.12 16.41 23.91
CA ASP A 25 -1.68 16.72 24.11
C ASP A 25 -0.78 15.50 23.93
N ALA A 26 -1.34 14.28 24.01
CA ALA A 26 -0.65 13.03 23.69
C ALA A 26 -0.63 12.68 22.18
N GLY A 27 -1.04 13.61 21.31
CA GLY A 27 -1.04 13.39 19.85
C GLY A 27 -2.07 12.37 19.38
N LYS A 28 -3.21 12.24 20.09
CA LYS A 28 -4.26 11.29 19.76
C LYS A 28 -5.54 12.00 19.36
N PHE A 29 -6.35 11.35 18.53
CA PHE A 29 -7.71 11.82 18.28
C PHE A 29 -8.54 11.79 19.56
N GLY A 30 -9.22 12.90 19.84
CA GLY A 30 -10.31 13.00 20.79
C GLY A 30 -11.67 12.86 20.13
N ARG A 31 -12.66 13.57 20.63
CA ARG A 31 -14.02 13.54 20.09
C ARG A 31 -14.21 14.51 18.92
N TYR A 32 -15.16 14.21 18.08
CA TYR A 32 -15.69 15.17 17.10
C TYR A 32 -16.73 16.05 17.80
N LEU A 33 -16.68 17.36 17.56
CA LEU A 33 -17.64 18.35 18.03
C LEU A 33 -18.37 18.97 16.81
N PRO A 34 -19.70 19.04 16.82
CA PRO A 34 -20.43 19.75 15.77
C PRO A 34 -20.18 21.28 15.86
N GLU A 35 -20.47 22.03 14.78
CA GLU A 35 -20.26 23.49 14.74
C GLU A 35 -20.99 24.25 15.87
N SER A 36 -22.10 23.71 16.39
CA SER A 36 -22.85 24.29 17.50
C SER A 36 -22.09 24.22 18.85
N GLU A 37 -21.05 23.41 18.95
CA GLU A 37 -20.21 23.25 20.14
C GLU A 37 -18.85 23.91 19.89
N GLN A 38 -18.71 25.21 20.17
CA GLN A 38 -17.43 25.89 20.04
C GLN A 38 -16.45 25.39 21.13
N PRO A 39 -15.29 24.82 20.74
CA PRO A 39 -14.32 24.37 21.70
C PRO A 39 -13.55 25.54 22.32
N VAL A 40 -13.04 25.33 23.54
CA VAL A 40 -12.10 26.25 24.20
C VAL A 40 -10.70 25.68 24.05
N GLY A 41 -9.83 26.36 23.28
CA GLY A 41 -8.44 25.94 23.03
C GLY A 41 -7.90 26.49 21.72
N GLU A 42 -6.72 26.03 21.36
CA GLU A 42 -6.09 26.38 20.07
C GLU A 42 -6.89 25.72 18.93
N ILE A 43 -7.28 26.53 17.94
CA ILE A 43 -8.01 26.05 16.74
C ILE A 43 -7.07 26.14 15.55
N LEU A 44 -6.80 25.02 14.90
CA LEU A 44 -6.19 24.94 13.57
C LEU A 44 -7.30 25.09 12.54
N ASP A 45 -7.29 26.22 11.83
CA ASP A 45 -8.36 26.57 10.88
C ASP A 45 -8.12 25.95 9.50
N TYR A 46 -8.93 24.95 9.18
CA TYR A 46 -9.09 24.33 7.88
C TYR A 46 -10.57 24.35 7.45
N SER A 47 -11.30 25.40 7.81
CA SER A 47 -12.74 25.54 7.59
C SER A 47 -13.19 25.40 6.11
N HIS A 48 -12.25 25.52 5.16
CA HIS A 48 -12.49 25.31 3.73
C HIS A 48 -11.95 23.98 3.20
N SER A 49 -11.43 23.11 4.05
CA SER A 49 -10.73 21.87 3.69
C SER A 49 -11.44 20.65 4.26
N TRP A 50 -11.03 19.49 3.81
CA TRP A 50 -11.54 18.20 4.26
C TRP A 50 -10.47 17.45 5.06
N ILE A 51 -10.88 16.73 6.08
CA ILE A 51 -10.00 15.90 6.90
C ILE A 51 -10.31 14.43 6.65
N ALA A 52 -9.27 13.68 6.32
CA ALA A 52 -9.31 12.23 6.14
C ALA A 52 -8.25 11.54 7.01
N PRO A 53 -8.42 10.24 7.34
CA PRO A 53 -7.33 9.48 7.96
C PRO A 53 -6.07 9.54 7.11
N GLY A 54 -4.90 9.46 7.71
CA GLY A 54 -3.66 9.28 6.97
C GLY A 54 -3.69 8.03 6.09
N LEU A 55 -3.13 8.14 4.90
CA LEU A 55 -3.11 7.06 3.91
C LEU A 55 -2.16 5.94 4.33
N ILE A 56 -2.44 4.72 3.87
CA ILE A 56 -1.65 3.52 4.15
C ILE A 56 -1.22 2.90 2.83
N ASP A 57 0.09 2.83 2.58
CA ASP A 57 0.65 2.15 1.41
C ASP A 57 1.26 0.81 1.82
N THR A 58 0.64 -0.27 1.41
CA THR A 58 1.05 -1.64 1.77
C THR A 58 1.96 -2.29 0.73
N HIS A 59 2.24 -1.60 -0.40
CA HIS A 59 3.07 -2.12 -1.48
C HIS A 59 3.86 -0.99 -2.14
N ILE A 60 5.12 -0.79 -1.69
CA ILE A 60 6.02 0.25 -2.18
C ILE A 60 7.47 -0.18 -2.05
N HIS A 61 8.26 -0.04 -3.13
CA HIS A 61 9.66 -0.45 -3.22
C HIS A 61 10.65 0.66 -2.94
N GLY A 62 10.27 1.92 -3.17
CA GLY A 62 11.21 3.03 -2.98
C GLY A 62 10.63 4.40 -3.28
N LEU A 63 11.43 5.45 -2.99
CA LEU A 63 11.10 6.84 -3.21
C LEU A 63 12.37 7.71 -3.11
N LEU A 64 12.41 8.88 -3.77
CA LEU A 64 13.47 9.87 -3.64
C LEU A 64 14.87 9.31 -3.89
N GLY A 65 15.02 8.42 -4.87
CA GLY A 65 16.30 7.83 -5.25
C GLY A 65 16.76 6.66 -4.38
N HIS A 66 15.96 6.22 -3.41
CA HIS A 66 16.25 5.11 -2.51
C HIS A 66 15.31 3.93 -2.75
N ASP A 67 15.86 2.71 -2.64
CA ASP A 67 15.14 1.45 -2.80
C ASP A 67 15.21 0.64 -1.49
N VAL A 68 14.14 -0.07 -1.16
CA VAL A 68 14.13 -1.00 0.00
C VAL A 68 15.23 -2.05 -0.14
N MET A 69 15.57 -2.43 -1.39
CA MET A 69 16.63 -3.39 -1.69
C MET A 69 18.05 -2.87 -1.44
N ASP A 70 18.23 -1.55 -1.24
CA ASP A 70 19.55 -0.97 -0.90
C ASP A 70 20.06 -1.41 0.46
N ASN A 71 19.19 -1.96 1.31
CA ASN A 71 19.49 -2.38 2.67
C ASN A 71 20.15 -1.28 3.51
N ASN A 72 19.68 -0.05 3.34
CA ASN A 72 20.22 1.15 3.96
C ASN A 72 19.19 1.84 4.87
N ALA A 73 19.45 1.87 6.17
CA ALA A 73 18.53 2.47 7.15
C ALA A 73 18.31 3.97 6.94
N GLU A 74 19.31 4.73 6.48
CA GLU A 74 19.17 6.15 6.17
C GLU A 74 18.26 6.34 4.95
N GLY A 75 18.47 5.55 3.88
CA GLY A 75 17.60 5.55 2.70
C GLY A 75 16.14 5.21 3.04
N LEU A 76 15.93 4.21 3.89
CA LEU A 76 14.58 3.87 4.39
C LEU A 76 13.94 5.02 5.18
N ASN A 77 14.73 5.77 5.95
CA ASN A 77 14.21 6.97 6.64
C ASN A 77 13.84 8.07 5.65
N ILE A 78 14.66 8.31 4.61
CA ILE A 78 14.36 9.29 3.55
C ILE A 78 13.05 8.91 2.83
N ILE A 79 12.87 7.62 2.51
CA ILE A 79 11.59 7.13 1.96
C ILE A 79 10.45 7.47 2.92
N SER A 80 10.58 7.14 4.22
CA SER A 80 9.53 7.36 5.20
C SER A 80 9.13 8.84 5.33
N GLU A 81 10.10 9.75 5.29
CA GLU A 81 9.86 11.20 5.33
C GLU A 81 9.23 11.70 4.02
N GLY A 82 9.70 11.22 2.87
CA GLY A 82 9.14 11.55 1.56
C GLY A 82 7.67 11.12 1.41
N LEU A 83 7.29 10.01 2.01
CA LEU A 83 5.92 9.51 1.99
C LEU A 83 4.90 10.47 2.61
N LEU A 84 5.32 11.32 3.54
CA LEU A 84 4.46 12.37 4.11
C LEU A 84 4.02 13.39 3.05
N GLN A 85 4.82 13.62 2.01
CA GLN A 85 4.47 14.48 0.87
C GLN A 85 3.40 13.84 -0.02
N CYS A 86 3.19 12.53 0.14
CA CYS A 86 2.17 11.75 -0.57
C CYS A 86 0.93 11.46 0.30
N GLY A 87 0.82 12.10 1.48
CA GLY A 87 -0.28 11.87 2.43
C GLY A 87 -0.22 10.51 3.15
N VAL A 88 0.85 9.74 2.95
CA VAL A 88 1.03 8.42 3.56
C VAL A 88 1.59 8.59 4.97
N THR A 89 0.88 8.06 5.96
CA THR A 89 1.26 8.09 7.38
C THR A 89 1.71 6.72 7.89
N SER A 90 1.38 5.67 7.16
CA SER A 90 1.78 4.29 7.46
C SER A 90 2.11 3.56 6.16
N TRP A 91 3.16 2.74 6.19
CA TRP A 91 3.60 2.02 4.99
C TRP A 91 4.23 0.67 5.30
N MET A 92 4.31 -0.18 4.29
CA MET A 92 5.07 -1.43 4.35
C MET A 92 6.20 -1.37 3.33
N PRO A 93 7.47 -1.21 3.76
CA PRO A 93 8.61 -1.41 2.88
C PRO A 93 8.49 -2.78 2.20
N THR A 94 8.49 -2.76 0.86
CA THR A 94 8.27 -3.94 0.03
C THR A 94 9.56 -4.29 -0.71
N THR A 95 10.05 -5.50 -0.51
CA THR A 95 11.19 -6.01 -1.28
C THR A 95 10.75 -6.46 -2.66
N VAL A 96 11.64 -6.40 -3.65
CA VAL A 96 11.51 -7.26 -4.83
C VAL A 96 12.23 -8.59 -4.59
N THR A 97 12.11 -9.54 -5.53
CA THR A 97 12.80 -10.83 -5.47
C THR A 97 14.30 -10.67 -5.33
N GLY A 98 14.87 -11.31 -4.33
CA GLY A 98 16.30 -11.32 -4.03
C GLY A 98 16.78 -12.67 -3.49
N SER A 99 18.08 -12.79 -3.18
CA SER A 99 18.61 -13.97 -2.53
C SER A 99 18.10 -14.11 -1.09
N GLU A 100 18.13 -15.34 -0.55
CA GLU A 100 17.74 -15.61 0.84
C GLU A 100 18.42 -14.66 1.82
N LEU A 101 19.76 -14.52 1.69
CA LEU A 101 20.56 -13.67 2.57
C LEU A 101 20.25 -12.18 2.41
N GLN A 102 20.01 -11.71 1.19
CA GLN A 102 19.64 -10.31 0.93
C GLN A 102 18.32 -9.96 1.59
N LEU A 103 17.28 -10.78 1.41
CA LEU A 103 15.97 -10.58 2.03
C LEU A 103 16.05 -10.64 3.56
N GLN A 104 16.87 -11.56 4.11
CA GLN A 104 17.10 -11.66 5.54
C GLN A 104 17.76 -10.39 6.09
N ASN A 105 18.79 -9.87 5.43
CA ASN A 105 19.49 -8.66 5.86
C ASN A 105 18.56 -7.43 5.80
N ILE A 106 17.74 -7.29 4.77
CA ILE A 106 16.77 -6.19 4.66
C ILE A 106 15.75 -6.26 5.81
N CYS A 107 15.18 -7.43 6.07
CA CYS A 107 14.28 -7.64 7.21
C CYS A 107 14.93 -7.23 8.54
N GLN A 108 16.17 -7.62 8.75
CA GLN A 108 16.94 -7.28 9.95
C GLN A 108 17.20 -5.77 10.06
N THR A 109 17.62 -5.12 8.97
CA THR A 109 17.89 -3.68 8.95
C THR A 109 16.63 -2.88 9.28
N ILE A 110 15.48 -3.22 8.69
CA ILE A 110 14.20 -2.56 8.99
C ILE A 110 13.85 -2.74 10.47
N ALA A 111 13.92 -3.98 10.99
CA ALA A 111 13.54 -4.28 12.36
C ALA A 111 14.43 -3.57 13.40
N GLN A 112 15.74 -3.50 13.16
CA GLN A 112 16.69 -2.85 14.06
C GLN A 112 16.58 -1.31 14.06
N ASN A 113 15.95 -0.72 13.06
CA ASN A 113 15.89 0.73 12.90
C ASN A 113 14.48 1.31 12.93
N ILE A 114 13.44 0.48 13.13
CA ILE A 114 12.04 0.90 13.08
C ILE A 114 11.71 2.09 14.00
N THR A 115 12.33 2.17 15.18
CA THR A 115 12.11 3.26 16.14
C THR A 115 12.88 4.54 15.81
N LYS A 116 13.76 4.50 14.82
CA LYS A 116 14.58 5.65 14.39
C LYS A 116 13.97 6.36 13.18
N PHE A 117 13.04 5.74 12.49
CA PHE A 117 12.37 6.38 11.36
C PHE A 117 11.48 7.51 11.84
N THR A 118 11.63 8.67 11.20
CA THR A 118 11.01 9.93 11.62
C THR A 118 9.82 10.33 10.75
N GLY A 119 9.61 9.66 9.63
CA GLY A 119 8.52 9.90 8.68
C GLY A 119 7.30 8.99 8.91
N ALA A 120 6.68 8.54 7.82
CA ALA A 120 5.57 7.60 7.83
C ALA A 120 5.92 6.33 8.61
N LYS A 121 5.00 5.86 9.45
CA LYS A 121 5.22 4.72 10.37
C LYS A 121 5.33 3.41 9.58
N VAL A 122 6.37 2.63 9.83
CA VAL A 122 6.49 1.28 9.27
C VAL A 122 5.45 0.38 9.93
N ALA A 123 4.51 -0.13 9.15
CA ALA A 123 3.39 -0.94 9.60
C ALA A 123 3.67 -2.45 9.58
N GLY A 124 4.74 -2.83 8.93
CA GLY A 124 5.22 -4.19 8.72
C GLY A 124 6.14 -4.24 7.52
N ILE A 125 6.58 -5.44 7.14
CA ILE A 125 7.39 -5.69 5.95
C ILE A 125 6.55 -6.52 4.98
N ASN A 126 6.63 -6.20 3.69
CA ASN A 126 6.04 -6.97 2.61
C ASN A 126 7.17 -7.58 1.75
N LEU A 127 7.14 -8.89 1.51
CA LEU A 127 8.06 -9.55 0.59
C LEU A 127 7.35 -9.82 -0.74
N GLU A 128 7.77 -9.19 -1.82
CA GLU A 128 7.29 -9.53 -3.15
C GLU A 128 8.21 -10.58 -3.79
N GLY A 129 7.80 -11.83 -3.65
CA GLY A 129 8.60 -13.01 -4.01
C GLY A 129 9.50 -13.49 -2.86
N PRO A 130 10.43 -14.42 -3.13
CA PRO A 130 10.90 -14.94 -4.43
C PRO A 130 10.09 -16.13 -5.01
N PHE A 131 8.95 -16.43 -4.49
CA PHE A 131 8.14 -17.60 -4.83
C PHE A 131 7.22 -17.34 -6.04
N LEU A 132 7.79 -16.78 -7.10
CA LEU A 132 7.10 -16.29 -8.29
C LEU A 132 7.37 -17.14 -9.53
N THR A 133 6.64 -16.88 -10.64
CA THR A 133 6.83 -17.61 -11.89
C THR A 133 7.47 -16.78 -12.99
N SER A 134 8.26 -17.42 -13.86
CA SER A 134 9.05 -16.72 -14.90
C SER A 134 8.20 -16.13 -16.01
N GLU A 135 7.03 -16.71 -16.33
CA GLU A 135 6.17 -16.22 -17.41
C GLU A 135 5.56 -14.86 -17.12
N HIS A 136 5.25 -14.59 -15.84
CA HIS A 136 4.69 -13.33 -15.36
C HIS A 136 5.64 -12.61 -14.41
N LYS A 137 6.96 -12.71 -14.66
CA LYS A 137 7.97 -12.13 -13.79
C LYS A 137 7.89 -10.60 -13.65
N GLY A 138 7.35 -9.90 -14.65
CA GLY A 138 7.40 -8.44 -14.67
C GLY A 138 8.82 -7.92 -14.51
N ALA A 139 9.03 -7.05 -13.54
CA ALA A 139 10.33 -6.50 -13.16
C ALA A 139 11.00 -7.26 -11.99
N GLN A 140 10.76 -8.58 -11.88
CA GLN A 140 11.39 -9.43 -10.88
C GLN A 140 12.59 -10.19 -11.48
N ASN A 141 13.66 -10.38 -10.69
CA ASN A 141 14.83 -11.12 -11.14
C ASN A 141 14.62 -12.64 -10.99
N SER A 142 14.30 -13.32 -12.08
CA SER A 142 14.00 -14.76 -12.11
C SER A 142 15.17 -15.67 -11.68
N LYS A 143 16.40 -15.14 -11.58
CA LYS A 143 17.56 -15.87 -11.05
C LYS A 143 17.32 -16.41 -9.63
N TYR A 144 16.50 -15.72 -8.85
CA TYR A 144 16.23 -16.05 -7.46
C TYR A 144 14.88 -16.75 -7.24
N PHE A 145 14.15 -17.07 -8.31
CA PHE A 145 12.86 -17.76 -8.18
C PHE A 145 13.03 -19.18 -7.65
N GLN A 146 12.22 -19.52 -6.69
CA GLN A 146 12.20 -20.82 -6.06
C GLN A 146 10.79 -21.20 -5.61
N ASP A 147 10.59 -22.46 -5.25
CA ASP A 147 9.31 -22.91 -4.70
C ASP A 147 9.10 -22.41 -3.27
N PRO A 148 7.85 -22.15 -2.86
CA PRO A 148 7.53 -21.76 -1.50
C PRO A 148 8.14 -22.70 -0.45
N ASP A 149 8.88 -22.12 0.49
CA ASP A 149 9.51 -22.81 1.61
C ASP A 149 9.21 -22.08 2.92
N PHE A 150 8.46 -22.75 3.80
CA PHE A 150 8.07 -22.19 5.09
C PHE A 150 9.29 -21.99 6.03
N HIS A 151 10.33 -22.78 5.90
CA HIS A 151 11.58 -22.60 6.65
C HIS A 151 12.25 -21.25 6.35
N LEU A 152 12.26 -20.85 5.07
CA LEU A 152 12.77 -19.53 4.68
C LEU A 152 11.93 -18.42 5.26
N LEU A 153 10.59 -18.55 5.20
CA LEU A 153 9.69 -17.57 5.81
C LEU A 153 9.97 -17.41 7.30
N GLN A 154 10.19 -18.50 8.02
CA GLN A 154 10.52 -18.45 9.45
C GLN A 154 11.84 -17.72 9.72
N LYS A 155 12.89 -17.96 8.92
CA LYS A 155 14.16 -17.24 9.03
C LYS A 155 13.99 -15.73 8.80
N TRP A 156 13.25 -15.35 7.76
CA TRP A 156 12.98 -13.94 7.47
C TRP A 156 12.11 -13.30 8.57
N GLN A 157 11.11 -14.02 9.08
CA GLN A 157 10.28 -13.53 10.19
C GLN A 157 11.10 -13.34 11.47
N GLN A 158 12.05 -14.24 11.76
CA GLN A 158 12.96 -14.08 12.88
C GLN A 158 13.86 -12.85 12.70
N ALA A 159 14.45 -12.65 11.51
CA ALA A 159 15.26 -11.48 11.19
C ALA A 159 14.43 -10.18 11.27
N ALA A 160 13.19 -10.23 10.81
CA ALA A 160 12.21 -9.15 10.89
C ALA A 160 11.68 -8.90 12.31
N GLN A 161 12.04 -9.68 13.32
CA GLN A 161 11.54 -9.57 14.70
C GLN A 161 10.01 -9.54 14.79
N GLY A 162 9.32 -10.31 13.93
CA GLY A 162 7.86 -10.36 13.88
C GLY A 162 7.19 -9.29 13.01
N LEU A 163 7.96 -8.44 12.33
CA LEU A 163 7.44 -7.37 11.47
C LEU A 163 7.03 -7.83 10.07
N LEU A 164 7.39 -9.04 9.64
CA LEU A 164 6.96 -9.56 8.35
C LEU A 164 5.43 -9.80 8.38
N LYS A 165 4.70 -9.08 7.56
CA LYS A 165 3.23 -9.08 7.53
C LYS A 165 2.64 -9.69 6.27
N GLN A 166 3.33 -9.53 5.14
CA GLN A 166 2.85 -9.99 3.84
C GLN A 166 3.95 -10.66 3.04
N ILE A 167 3.55 -11.62 2.21
CA ILE A 167 4.41 -12.21 1.18
C ILE A 167 3.58 -12.52 -0.06
N THR A 168 4.09 -12.15 -1.24
CA THR A 168 3.48 -12.49 -2.52
C THR A 168 4.09 -13.79 -3.07
N ILE A 169 3.21 -14.70 -3.50
CA ILE A 169 3.57 -15.98 -4.13
C ILE A 169 2.76 -16.24 -5.39
N ALA A 170 3.26 -17.11 -6.27
CA ALA A 170 2.54 -17.65 -7.41
C ALA A 170 1.85 -18.98 -7.00
N PRO A 171 0.50 -19.08 -7.11
CA PRO A 171 -0.26 -20.25 -6.68
C PRO A 171 0.10 -21.57 -7.38
N GLU A 172 0.61 -21.51 -8.60
CA GLU A 172 1.03 -22.70 -9.38
C GLU A 172 2.36 -23.30 -8.95
N ARG A 173 3.11 -22.60 -8.06
CA ARG A 173 4.38 -23.14 -7.54
C ARG A 173 4.12 -24.37 -6.67
N LYS A 174 5.08 -25.31 -6.69
CA LYS A 174 5.03 -26.48 -5.83
C LYS A 174 4.93 -26.05 -4.36
N ASN A 175 4.12 -26.72 -3.56
CA ASN A 175 3.86 -26.47 -2.14
C ASN A 175 3.15 -25.12 -1.84
N ALA A 176 2.61 -24.40 -2.83
CA ALA A 176 2.00 -23.07 -2.60
C ALA A 176 0.81 -23.16 -1.61
N VAL A 177 0.00 -24.20 -1.67
CA VAL A 177 -1.17 -24.40 -0.78
C VAL A 177 -0.72 -24.67 0.66
N GLU A 178 0.19 -25.61 0.86
CA GLU A 178 0.73 -25.98 2.18
C GLU A 178 1.49 -24.80 2.81
N PHE A 179 2.28 -24.11 2.00
CA PHE A 179 2.96 -22.88 2.43
C PHE A 179 1.96 -21.80 2.88
N THR A 180 0.87 -21.60 2.11
CA THR A 180 -0.16 -20.59 2.43
C THR A 180 -0.80 -20.90 3.79
N MET A 181 -1.14 -22.17 4.05
CA MET A 181 -1.68 -22.60 5.35
C MET A 181 -0.70 -22.30 6.50
N ALA A 182 0.56 -22.68 6.34
CA ALA A 182 1.60 -22.50 7.36
C ALA A 182 1.91 -21.02 7.62
N ALA A 183 2.05 -20.21 6.56
CA ALA A 183 2.27 -18.78 6.64
C ALA A 183 1.11 -18.07 7.37
N ARG A 184 -0.13 -18.41 7.02
CA ARG A 184 -1.33 -17.88 7.68
C ARG A 184 -1.38 -18.21 9.17
N GLN A 185 -1.04 -19.44 9.54
CA GLN A 185 -0.97 -19.87 10.96
C GLN A 185 0.13 -19.12 11.73
N SER A 186 1.21 -18.72 11.07
CA SER A 186 2.28 -17.93 11.68
C SER A 186 1.97 -16.41 11.74
N GLY A 187 0.80 -15.97 11.24
CA GLY A 187 0.38 -14.58 11.26
C GLY A 187 0.88 -13.75 10.07
N VAL A 188 1.41 -14.40 9.02
CA VAL A 188 1.83 -13.74 7.77
C VAL A 188 0.72 -13.88 6.73
N THR A 189 0.30 -12.77 6.16
CA THR A 189 -0.66 -12.70 5.07
C THR A 189 -0.02 -13.18 3.77
N VAL A 190 -0.67 -14.09 3.05
CA VAL A 190 -0.24 -14.51 1.72
C VAL A 190 -1.04 -13.75 0.67
N CYS A 191 -0.30 -13.08 -0.23
CA CYS A 191 -0.81 -12.41 -1.42
C CYS A 191 -0.50 -13.25 -2.66
N LEU A 192 -1.36 -13.19 -3.67
CA LEU A 192 -1.24 -13.96 -4.91
C LEU A 192 -0.93 -13.04 -6.08
N GLY A 193 0.20 -13.23 -6.74
CA GLY A 193 0.64 -12.39 -7.85
C GLY A 193 1.82 -12.97 -8.62
N HIS A 194 2.25 -12.31 -9.70
CA HIS A 194 3.33 -12.75 -10.58
C HIS A 194 3.18 -14.21 -10.99
N SER A 195 2.02 -14.53 -11.58
CA SER A 195 1.53 -15.92 -11.67
C SER A 195 0.84 -16.22 -12.98
N SER A 196 1.12 -17.42 -13.51
CA SER A 196 0.41 -18.07 -14.62
C SER A 196 -0.72 -18.98 -14.13
N ALA A 197 -1.07 -18.96 -12.84
CA ALA A 197 -2.02 -19.88 -12.26
C ALA A 197 -3.37 -19.91 -12.99
N THR A 198 -3.99 -21.08 -12.96
CA THR A 198 -5.41 -21.22 -13.31
C THR A 198 -6.28 -20.69 -12.17
N PHE A 199 -7.56 -20.54 -12.46
CA PHE A 199 -8.56 -20.18 -11.45
C PHE A 199 -8.54 -21.14 -10.26
N GLU A 200 -8.48 -22.46 -10.53
CA GLU A 200 -8.52 -23.53 -9.52
C GLU A 200 -7.30 -23.49 -8.61
N GLN A 201 -6.11 -23.20 -9.15
CA GLN A 201 -4.88 -23.05 -8.37
C GLN A 201 -4.96 -21.83 -7.45
N ALA A 202 -5.44 -20.71 -7.96
CA ALA A 202 -5.67 -19.51 -7.14
C ALA A 202 -6.72 -19.76 -6.05
N GLN A 203 -7.84 -20.42 -6.40
CA GLN A 203 -8.91 -20.79 -5.47
C GLN A 203 -8.39 -21.69 -4.34
N ALA A 204 -7.54 -22.68 -4.65
CA ALA A 204 -6.95 -23.55 -3.66
C ALA A 204 -6.12 -22.78 -2.63
N CYS A 205 -5.29 -21.80 -3.08
CA CYS A 205 -4.54 -20.95 -2.17
C CYS A 205 -5.46 -20.02 -1.36
N VAL A 206 -6.55 -19.49 -1.94
CA VAL A 206 -7.56 -18.69 -1.20
C VAL A 206 -8.22 -19.53 -0.11
N GLN A 207 -8.60 -20.78 -0.41
CA GLN A 207 -9.16 -21.73 0.56
C GLN A 207 -8.14 -22.09 1.66
N ALA A 208 -6.86 -22.10 1.34
CA ALA A 208 -5.76 -22.29 2.28
C ALA A 208 -5.48 -21.06 3.16
N GLY A 209 -6.06 -19.89 2.84
CA GLY A 209 -5.97 -18.68 3.66
C GLY A 209 -5.25 -17.50 3.02
N ALA A 210 -4.98 -17.50 1.72
CA ALA A 210 -4.54 -16.30 1.01
C ALA A 210 -5.66 -15.24 1.04
N THR A 211 -5.29 -13.96 1.19
CA THR A 211 -6.26 -12.90 1.47
C THR A 211 -6.24 -11.74 0.47
N THR A 212 -5.26 -11.69 -0.44
CA THR A 212 -5.07 -10.55 -1.32
C THR A 212 -4.53 -10.99 -2.68
N PHE A 213 -4.98 -10.35 -3.75
CA PHE A 213 -4.34 -10.40 -5.06
C PHE A 213 -3.44 -9.18 -5.23
N THR A 214 -2.15 -9.39 -5.46
CA THR A 214 -1.13 -8.36 -5.61
C THR A 214 -1.33 -7.60 -6.90
N HIS A 215 -1.32 -6.26 -6.88
CA HIS A 215 -1.46 -5.33 -8.03
C HIS A 215 -2.28 -5.92 -9.20
N THR A 216 -3.54 -6.27 -8.90
CA THR A 216 -4.46 -6.98 -9.80
C THR A 216 -4.42 -6.47 -11.24
N TYR A 217 -4.50 -7.38 -12.19
CA TYR A 217 -4.23 -7.30 -13.63
C TYR A 217 -2.76 -7.42 -14.02
N ASN A 218 -1.83 -6.84 -13.24
CA ASN A 218 -0.43 -6.78 -13.61
C ASN A 218 0.27 -8.11 -13.27
N ALA A 219 1.08 -8.59 -14.21
CA ALA A 219 1.81 -9.86 -14.09
C ALA A 219 0.91 -11.05 -13.65
N MET A 220 -0.28 -11.18 -14.25
CA MET A 220 -1.26 -12.22 -13.97
C MET A 220 -1.76 -12.89 -15.26
N SER A 221 -2.08 -14.18 -15.21
CA SER A 221 -2.81 -14.86 -16.28
C SER A 221 -4.16 -14.16 -16.54
N PRO A 222 -4.49 -13.82 -17.81
CA PRO A 222 -5.62 -12.96 -18.14
C PRO A 222 -6.97 -13.64 -17.96
N LEU A 223 -8.03 -12.83 -17.83
CA LEU A 223 -9.40 -13.29 -17.87
C LEU A 223 -9.79 -13.71 -19.30
N ASN A 224 -10.13 -14.97 -19.46
CA ASN A 224 -10.78 -15.50 -20.66
C ASN A 224 -12.09 -16.20 -20.26
N HIS A 225 -13.12 -16.10 -21.06
CA HIS A 225 -14.45 -16.64 -20.75
C HIS A 225 -14.50 -18.18 -20.57
N ARG A 226 -13.48 -18.91 -21.00
CA ARG A 226 -13.31 -20.37 -20.79
C ARG A 226 -12.14 -20.74 -19.89
N ALA A 227 -11.30 -19.78 -19.53
CA ALA A 227 -10.16 -19.96 -18.61
C ALA A 227 -9.97 -18.68 -17.84
N LEU A 228 -10.56 -18.58 -16.65
CA LEU A 228 -10.67 -17.33 -15.90
C LEU A 228 -9.32 -16.76 -15.45
N GLY A 229 -8.30 -17.63 -15.28
CA GLY A 229 -6.98 -17.22 -14.82
C GLY A 229 -6.97 -16.49 -13.47
N MET A 230 -5.86 -15.85 -13.18
CA MET A 230 -5.67 -15.06 -11.95
C MET A 230 -6.58 -13.84 -11.90
N VAL A 231 -6.72 -13.13 -13.03
CA VAL A 231 -7.59 -11.93 -13.09
C VAL A 231 -9.05 -12.31 -12.81
N GLY A 232 -9.53 -13.40 -13.38
CA GLY A 232 -10.88 -13.88 -13.11
C GLY A 232 -11.05 -14.38 -11.68
N ALA A 233 -10.04 -15.01 -11.09
CA ALA A 233 -10.04 -15.40 -9.69
C ALA A 233 -10.10 -14.17 -8.77
N ALA A 234 -9.30 -13.14 -9.03
CA ALA A 234 -9.32 -11.88 -8.28
C ALA A 234 -10.71 -11.22 -8.29
N MET A 235 -11.41 -11.27 -9.43
CA MET A 235 -12.74 -10.68 -9.58
C MET A 235 -13.83 -11.51 -8.91
N SER A 236 -13.80 -12.84 -9.02
CA SER A 236 -14.95 -13.69 -8.67
C SER A 236 -14.87 -14.38 -7.31
N LEU A 237 -13.65 -14.54 -6.73
CA LEU A 237 -13.53 -15.12 -5.40
C LEU A 237 -13.94 -14.09 -4.33
N GLU A 238 -14.83 -14.49 -3.44
CA GLU A 238 -15.34 -13.65 -2.36
C GLU A 238 -14.38 -13.61 -1.16
N GLY A 239 -14.50 -12.57 -0.33
CA GLY A 239 -13.74 -12.44 0.93
C GLY A 239 -12.24 -12.18 0.77
N ILE A 240 -11.74 -12.02 -0.46
CA ILE A 240 -10.35 -11.71 -0.76
C ILE A 240 -10.22 -10.30 -1.32
N ASN A 241 -9.13 -9.61 -0.97
CA ASN A 241 -8.85 -8.25 -1.42
C ASN A 241 -8.14 -8.26 -2.78
N ALA A 242 -8.19 -7.12 -3.46
CA ALA A 242 -7.48 -6.87 -4.70
C ALA A 242 -6.70 -5.56 -4.59
N GLU A 243 -5.37 -5.63 -4.65
CA GLU A 243 -4.55 -4.41 -4.77
C GLU A 243 -4.72 -3.81 -6.15
N LEU A 244 -4.66 -2.48 -6.25
CA LEU A 244 -4.90 -1.74 -7.49
C LEU A 244 -3.99 -0.52 -7.59
N ILE A 245 -3.23 -0.43 -8.69
CA ILE A 245 -2.41 0.72 -9.06
C ILE A 245 -3.25 1.64 -9.95
N CYS A 246 -3.59 2.83 -9.46
CA CYS A 246 -4.46 3.79 -10.16
C CYS A 246 -3.68 4.96 -10.76
N ASP A 247 -2.66 4.66 -11.58
CA ASP A 247 -1.84 5.67 -12.28
C ASP A 247 -2.29 5.93 -13.72
N GLY A 248 -3.19 5.12 -14.27
CA GLY A 248 -3.66 5.16 -15.66
C GLY A 248 -2.69 4.54 -16.67
N TYR A 249 -1.49 4.08 -16.25
CA TYR A 249 -0.52 3.36 -17.06
C TYR A 249 -0.60 1.85 -16.84
N HIS A 250 -0.61 1.42 -15.57
CA HIS A 250 -0.71 0.00 -15.17
C HIS A 250 -2.10 -0.56 -15.41
N VAL A 251 -3.12 0.25 -15.11
CA VAL A 251 -4.52 -0.16 -15.25
C VAL A 251 -5.31 0.96 -15.90
N HIS A 252 -5.96 0.66 -17.03
CA HIS A 252 -6.86 1.60 -17.69
C HIS A 252 -8.02 1.98 -16.75
N PRO A 253 -8.47 3.25 -16.68
CA PRO A 253 -9.54 3.67 -15.77
C PRO A 253 -10.80 2.81 -15.82
N ASN A 254 -11.24 2.39 -17.02
CA ASN A 254 -12.40 1.51 -17.14
C ASN A 254 -12.17 0.11 -16.55
N ALA A 255 -10.94 -0.43 -16.60
CA ALA A 255 -10.62 -1.71 -15.98
C ALA A 255 -10.61 -1.58 -14.43
N ALA A 256 -10.08 -0.47 -13.90
CA ALA A 256 -10.18 -0.13 -12.49
C ALA A 256 -11.65 -0.02 -12.04
N GLN A 257 -12.51 0.63 -12.85
CA GLN A 257 -13.94 0.73 -12.57
C GLN A 257 -14.62 -0.64 -12.51
N ILE A 258 -14.29 -1.56 -13.43
CA ILE A 258 -14.84 -2.92 -13.44
C ILE A 258 -14.46 -3.64 -12.14
N LEU A 259 -13.18 -3.61 -11.76
CA LEU A 259 -12.71 -4.26 -10.53
C LEU A 259 -13.41 -3.69 -9.28
N ILE A 260 -13.48 -2.36 -9.16
CA ILE A 260 -14.12 -1.70 -8.01
C ILE A 260 -15.63 -2.01 -7.95
N LYS A 261 -16.32 -2.09 -9.09
CA LYS A 261 -17.74 -2.45 -9.12
C LYS A 261 -17.98 -3.90 -8.68
N ILE A 262 -17.09 -4.83 -9.01
CA ILE A 262 -17.22 -6.24 -8.67
C ILE A 262 -16.83 -6.47 -7.21
N LYS A 263 -15.68 -5.93 -6.78
CA LYS A 263 -15.12 -6.17 -5.44
C LYS A 263 -15.70 -5.29 -4.34
N ASN A 264 -16.33 -4.17 -4.69
CA ASN A 264 -16.67 -3.06 -3.79
C ASN A 264 -15.44 -2.41 -3.12
N PRO A 265 -15.53 -1.14 -2.70
CA PRO A 265 -14.41 -0.43 -2.05
C PRO A 265 -13.85 -1.11 -0.79
N GLU A 266 -14.65 -1.97 -0.14
CA GLU A 266 -14.25 -2.71 1.06
C GLU A 266 -13.23 -3.83 0.80
N HIS A 267 -13.04 -4.20 -0.46
CA HIS A 267 -12.13 -5.25 -0.90
C HIS A 267 -11.13 -4.79 -1.97
N VAL A 268 -11.04 -3.48 -2.24
CA VAL A 268 -10.00 -2.92 -3.10
C VAL A 268 -9.01 -2.14 -2.24
N VAL A 269 -7.73 -2.45 -2.36
CA VAL A 269 -6.62 -1.80 -1.68
C VAL A 269 -5.86 -0.96 -2.70
N LEU A 270 -5.86 0.36 -2.57
CA LEU A 270 -4.98 1.19 -3.38
C LEU A 270 -3.55 1.04 -2.91
N VAL A 271 -2.67 0.76 -3.83
CA VAL A 271 -1.22 0.68 -3.62
C VAL A 271 -0.51 1.52 -4.68
N THR A 272 0.71 1.93 -4.38
CA THR A 272 1.49 2.69 -5.36
C THR A 272 2.34 1.79 -6.24
N ASP A 273 2.90 0.73 -5.69
CA ASP A 273 3.98 0.00 -6.36
C ASP A 273 5.11 0.98 -6.79
N CYS A 274 5.29 2.06 -6.02
CA CYS A 274 6.24 3.11 -6.34
C CYS A 274 7.66 2.60 -6.09
N MET A 275 8.58 3.04 -6.93
CA MET A 275 9.98 2.66 -6.85
C MET A 275 10.87 3.91 -6.68
N SER A 276 12.19 3.73 -6.60
CA SER A 276 13.17 4.78 -6.30
C SER A 276 13.04 6.06 -7.13
N ALA A 277 12.47 6.00 -8.36
CA ALA A 277 12.22 7.18 -9.18
C ALA A 277 11.03 8.04 -8.73
N GLY A 278 10.23 7.60 -7.76
CA GLY A 278 9.13 8.39 -7.20
C GLY A 278 9.61 9.73 -6.64
N LEU A 279 8.92 10.82 -6.97
CA LEU A 279 9.30 12.21 -6.64
C LEU A 279 10.65 12.67 -7.22
N MET A 280 11.21 11.94 -8.18
CA MET A 280 12.47 12.28 -8.84
C MET A 280 12.23 12.78 -10.28
N PRO A 281 13.18 13.49 -10.90
CA PRO A 281 13.09 13.88 -12.31
C PRO A 281 13.14 12.67 -13.24
N ALA A 282 12.73 12.85 -14.51
CA ALA A 282 12.90 11.83 -15.55
C ALA A 282 14.38 11.44 -15.67
N GLY A 283 14.65 10.13 -15.81
CA GLY A 283 16.03 9.65 -15.82
C GLY A 283 16.14 8.13 -15.72
N GLU A 284 17.36 7.67 -15.52
CA GLU A 284 17.69 6.26 -15.33
C GLU A 284 17.80 5.95 -13.84
N TYR A 285 17.24 4.81 -13.43
CA TYR A 285 17.16 4.37 -12.05
C TYR A 285 17.38 2.86 -11.97
N MET A 286 17.35 2.33 -10.76
CA MET A 286 17.37 0.91 -10.50
C MET A 286 16.09 0.49 -9.74
N LEU A 287 15.57 -0.69 -10.05
CA LEU A 287 14.59 -1.41 -9.24
C LEU A 287 15.25 -2.72 -8.82
N GLY A 288 15.69 -2.80 -7.57
CA GLY A 288 16.60 -3.84 -7.14
C GLY A 288 17.84 -3.91 -8.04
N GLU A 289 18.09 -5.05 -8.70
CA GLU A 289 19.22 -5.25 -9.63
C GLU A 289 18.91 -4.87 -11.09
N LEU A 290 17.70 -4.42 -11.40
CA LEU A 290 17.24 -4.21 -12.77
C LEU A 290 17.32 -2.72 -13.16
N PRO A 291 18.02 -2.36 -14.27
CA PRO A 291 18.06 -0.99 -14.76
C PRO A 291 16.72 -0.62 -15.40
N VAL A 292 16.22 0.57 -15.06
CA VAL A 292 14.95 1.11 -15.55
C VAL A 292 15.13 2.54 -16.06
N ILE A 293 14.17 3.00 -16.85
CA ILE A 293 14.06 4.38 -17.30
C ILE A 293 12.69 4.95 -16.92
N MET A 294 12.69 6.09 -16.25
CA MET A 294 11.48 6.87 -15.97
C MET A 294 11.34 7.99 -16.99
N LYS A 295 10.23 7.98 -17.72
CA LYS A 295 9.89 9.00 -18.71
C LYS A 295 8.37 9.17 -18.81
N ASN A 296 7.91 10.42 -18.89
CA ASN A 296 6.50 10.76 -19.04
C ASN A 296 5.60 10.11 -17.95
N GLY A 297 6.07 10.03 -16.72
CA GLY A 297 5.30 9.46 -15.61
C GLY A 297 5.22 7.93 -15.55
N ALA A 298 5.89 7.22 -16.46
CA ALA A 298 5.96 5.75 -16.47
C ALA A 298 7.39 5.26 -16.34
N VAL A 299 7.58 4.16 -15.60
CA VAL A 299 8.86 3.48 -15.45
C VAL A 299 8.86 2.20 -16.27
N ARG A 300 9.94 1.94 -17.01
CA ARG A 300 10.07 0.76 -17.87
C ARG A 300 11.45 0.12 -17.72
N LEU A 301 11.50 -1.21 -17.87
CA LEU A 301 12.76 -1.94 -17.96
C LEU A 301 13.58 -1.43 -19.16
N LYS A 302 14.89 -1.33 -18.98
CA LYS A 302 15.86 -1.02 -20.04
C LYS A 302 16.28 -2.27 -20.84
N ASP A 303 15.44 -3.26 -20.92
CA ASP A 303 15.62 -4.45 -21.74
C ASP A 303 14.77 -4.41 -23.01
N SER A 304 14.80 -5.48 -23.82
CA SER A 304 14.05 -5.58 -25.07
C SER A 304 12.52 -5.64 -24.87
N THR A 305 12.05 -5.91 -23.65
CA THR A 305 10.60 -6.02 -23.37
C THR A 305 9.95 -4.67 -23.16
N HIS A 306 10.68 -3.68 -22.62
CA HIS A 306 10.16 -2.37 -22.23
C HIS A 306 8.90 -2.45 -21.33
N ASN A 307 8.77 -3.53 -20.56
CA ASN A 307 7.66 -3.71 -19.62
C ASN A 307 7.65 -2.63 -18.55
N LEU A 308 6.48 -2.29 -18.03
CA LEU A 308 6.36 -1.46 -16.83
C LEU A 308 7.12 -2.13 -15.65
N ALA A 309 7.73 -1.33 -14.80
CA ALA A 309 8.65 -1.77 -13.75
C ALA A 309 8.47 -0.92 -12.49
N GLY A 310 7.48 -1.28 -11.68
CA GLY A 310 6.99 -0.40 -10.63
C GLY A 310 6.42 0.92 -11.17
N SER A 311 6.05 1.82 -10.32
CA SER A 311 5.47 3.11 -10.68
C SER A 311 6.24 4.30 -10.09
N VAL A 312 5.77 5.51 -10.40
CA VAL A 312 6.09 6.77 -9.69
C VAL A 312 4.82 7.39 -9.10
N LEU A 313 3.78 6.58 -8.94
CA LEU A 313 2.50 7.00 -8.40
C LEU A 313 2.65 7.43 -6.94
N GLN A 314 2.01 8.54 -6.58
CA GLN A 314 1.80 8.93 -5.19
C GLN A 314 0.40 8.46 -4.75
N LEU A 315 0.26 8.00 -3.51
CA LEU A 315 -1.02 7.41 -3.07
C LEU A 315 -2.16 8.43 -3.00
N ASN A 316 -1.89 9.68 -2.63
CA ASN A 316 -2.87 10.78 -2.71
C ASN A 316 -3.34 11.04 -4.15
N ILE A 317 -2.47 10.88 -5.14
CA ILE A 317 -2.82 10.99 -6.57
C ILE A 317 -3.68 9.78 -7.00
N ALA A 318 -3.37 8.56 -6.53
CA ALA A 318 -4.24 7.40 -6.76
C ALA A 318 -5.68 7.63 -6.26
N VAL A 319 -5.81 8.16 -5.04
CA VAL A 319 -7.11 8.54 -4.45
C VAL A 319 -7.82 9.60 -5.30
N LYS A 320 -7.09 10.66 -5.69
CA LYS A 320 -7.63 11.73 -6.54
C LYS A 320 -8.04 11.22 -7.92
N ASN A 321 -7.25 10.40 -8.57
CA ASN A 321 -7.53 9.84 -9.89
C ASN A 321 -8.89 9.11 -9.92
N LEU A 322 -9.21 8.32 -8.90
CA LEU A 322 -10.50 7.63 -8.85
C LEU A 322 -11.69 8.58 -8.78
N VAL A 323 -11.53 9.73 -8.13
CA VAL A 323 -12.54 10.77 -8.06
C VAL A 323 -12.63 11.54 -9.39
N ASP A 324 -11.51 11.96 -9.95
CA ASP A 324 -11.43 12.68 -11.23
C ASP A 324 -11.96 11.84 -12.42
N TRP A 325 -11.72 10.53 -12.39
CA TRP A 325 -12.25 9.59 -13.39
C TRP A 325 -13.73 9.25 -13.17
N ASN A 326 -14.38 9.81 -12.12
CA ASN A 326 -15.75 9.51 -11.72
C ASN A 326 -16.03 8.01 -11.46
N ILE A 327 -15.04 7.30 -10.93
CA ILE A 327 -15.10 5.87 -10.61
C ILE A 327 -15.56 5.65 -9.17
N ALA A 328 -15.14 6.52 -8.26
CA ALA A 328 -15.45 6.44 -6.84
C ALA A 328 -15.80 7.82 -6.27
N THR A 329 -16.66 7.83 -5.25
CA THR A 329 -16.86 9.03 -4.44
C THR A 329 -15.62 9.32 -3.57
N PRO A 330 -15.38 10.56 -3.11
CA PRO A 330 -14.27 10.86 -2.20
C PRO A 330 -14.17 9.93 -1.00
N LYS A 331 -15.32 9.60 -0.38
CA LYS A 331 -15.36 8.66 0.75
C LYS A 331 -14.85 7.26 0.37
N GLN A 332 -15.30 6.74 -0.77
CA GLN A 332 -14.89 5.42 -1.26
C GLN A 332 -13.39 5.37 -1.63
N ALA A 333 -12.90 6.41 -2.33
CA ALA A 333 -11.49 6.51 -2.71
C ALA A 333 -10.57 6.57 -1.46
N ILE A 334 -10.92 7.40 -0.47
CA ILE A 334 -10.21 7.47 0.81
C ILE A 334 -10.28 6.12 1.54
N GLN A 335 -11.43 5.46 1.57
CA GLN A 335 -11.58 4.14 2.21
C GLN A 335 -10.62 3.10 1.62
N MET A 336 -10.47 3.05 0.29
CA MET A 336 -9.57 2.12 -0.41
C MET A 336 -8.07 2.38 -0.13
N ALA A 337 -7.71 3.57 0.37
CA ALA A 337 -6.35 3.92 0.77
C ALA A 337 -6.15 4.02 2.30
N THR A 338 -7.15 3.71 3.11
CA THR A 338 -7.11 3.85 4.58
C THR A 338 -7.70 2.65 5.30
N ALA A 339 -9.01 2.57 5.47
CA ALA A 339 -9.68 1.51 6.22
C ALA A 339 -9.53 0.13 5.56
N THR A 340 -9.57 0.05 4.23
CA THR A 340 -9.43 -1.22 3.52
C THR A 340 -8.01 -1.79 3.65
N PRO A 341 -6.90 -1.07 3.36
CA PRO A 341 -5.55 -1.58 3.64
C PRO A 341 -5.31 -1.85 5.13
N ALA A 342 -5.87 -1.05 6.05
CA ALA A 342 -5.76 -1.33 7.48
C ALA A 342 -6.41 -2.67 7.86
N LYS A 343 -7.56 -3.00 7.27
CA LYS A 343 -8.27 -4.27 7.49
C LYS A 343 -7.50 -5.45 6.89
N SER A 344 -7.06 -5.33 5.63
CA SER A 344 -6.36 -6.41 4.92
C SER A 344 -5.03 -6.79 5.56
N SER A 345 -4.35 -5.82 6.18
CA SER A 345 -3.01 -5.98 6.78
C SER A 345 -3.02 -6.08 8.32
N GLY A 346 -4.21 -6.16 8.95
CA GLY A 346 -4.32 -6.31 10.40
C GLY A 346 -3.94 -5.06 11.21
N LEU A 347 -4.05 -3.88 10.64
CA LEU A 347 -3.66 -2.60 11.26
C LEU A 347 -4.85 -1.85 11.90
N MET A 348 -6.06 -2.40 11.84
CA MET A 348 -7.30 -1.77 12.27
C MET A 348 -7.28 -1.21 13.70
N ASN A 349 -6.41 -1.73 14.55
CA ASN A 349 -6.35 -1.30 15.97
C ASN A 349 -5.66 0.06 16.16
N TRP A 350 -4.88 0.54 15.18
CA TRP A 350 -4.09 1.76 15.35
C TRP A 350 -4.06 2.70 14.11
N ALA A 351 -4.35 2.22 12.90
CA ALA A 351 -4.31 3.01 11.67
C ALA A 351 -5.63 2.94 10.87
N GLY A 352 -5.75 3.75 9.83
CA GLY A 352 -6.81 3.70 8.82
C GLY A 352 -8.14 4.33 9.20
N ALA A 353 -8.26 4.96 10.38
CA ALA A 353 -9.50 5.62 10.78
C ALA A 353 -9.26 6.73 11.81
N ILE A 354 -10.02 7.82 11.70
CA ILE A 354 -10.13 8.85 12.73
C ILE A 354 -11.03 8.31 13.84
N SER A 355 -10.43 7.83 14.93
CA SER A 355 -11.15 7.26 16.06
C SER A 355 -10.54 7.72 17.39
N PRO A 356 -11.34 8.07 18.40
CA PRO A 356 -10.82 8.51 19.68
C PRO A 356 -9.81 7.52 20.27
N GLY A 357 -8.70 8.06 20.81
CA GLY A 357 -7.62 7.29 21.41
C GLY A 357 -6.56 6.76 20.45
N ARG A 358 -6.81 6.75 19.12
CA ARG A 358 -5.78 6.42 18.13
C ARG A 358 -4.83 7.60 17.90
N ALA A 359 -3.63 7.31 17.40
CA ALA A 359 -2.70 8.33 16.94
C ALA A 359 -3.39 9.28 15.95
N ALA A 360 -3.19 10.59 16.14
CA ALA A 360 -3.78 11.60 15.26
C ALA A 360 -2.97 11.72 13.96
N ASP A 361 -3.01 10.67 13.16
CA ASP A 361 -2.43 10.56 11.84
C ASP A 361 -3.52 10.88 10.81
N PHE A 362 -3.44 12.04 10.17
CA PHE A 362 -4.48 12.52 9.25
C PHE A 362 -3.91 13.41 8.15
N ILE A 363 -4.70 13.57 7.11
CA ILE A 363 -4.40 14.47 5.99
C ILE A 363 -5.47 15.55 5.86
N ILE A 364 -5.03 16.69 5.35
CA ILE A 364 -5.88 17.79 4.93
C ILE A 364 -5.93 17.79 3.40
N LEU A 365 -7.14 17.80 2.86
CA LEU A 365 -7.42 17.85 1.43
C LEU A 365 -8.23 19.12 1.12
N ASP A 366 -8.00 19.72 -0.04
CA ASP A 366 -8.94 20.71 -0.56
C ASP A 366 -10.22 20.03 -1.12
N THR A 367 -11.17 20.83 -1.59
CA THR A 367 -12.41 20.32 -2.17
C THR A 367 -12.24 19.60 -3.50
N GLN A 368 -11.06 19.69 -4.11
CA GLN A 368 -10.65 19.01 -5.35
C GLN A 368 -9.76 17.80 -5.08
N MET A 369 -9.69 17.36 -3.82
CA MET A 369 -8.87 16.22 -3.35
C MET A 369 -7.35 16.43 -3.47
N ASN A 370 -6.86 17.66 -3.61
CA ASN A 370 -5.42 17.92 -3.54
C ASN A 370 -4.96 17.91 -2.08
N LEU A 371 -3.83 17.25 -1.83
CA LEU A 371 -3.22 17.21 -0.50
C LEU A 371 -2.69 18.58 -0.13
N GLN A 372 -3.09 19.09 1.03
CA GLN A 372 -2.63 20.36 1.60
C GLN A 372 -1.64 20.15 2.75
N ALA A 373 -1.89 19.17 3.62
CA ALA A 373 -1.01 18.88 4.75
C ALA A 373 -1.12 17.43 5.21
N THR A 374 -0.06 16.94 5.85
CA THR A 374 -0.01 15.63 6.50
C THR A 374 0.42 15.78 7.96
N TYR A 375 -0.32 15.14 8.85
CA TYR A 375 -0.10 15.14 10.28
C TYR A 375 0.24 13.74 10.79
N LEU A 376 1.24 13.64 11.66
CA LEU A 376 1.56 12.44 12.46
C LEU A 376 1.48 12.78 13.93
N ASP A 377 0.79 11.96 14.70
CA ASP A 377 0.62 12.13 16.14
C ASP A 377 0.18 13.57 16.50
N GLY A 378 -0.72 14.15 15.67
CA GLY A 378 -1.23 15.51 15.83
C GLY A 378 -0.24 16.64 15.52
N VAL A 379 0.94 16.31 15.00
CA VAL A 379 1.98 17.27 14.60
C VAL A 379 2.01 17.35 13.07
N GLN A 380 1.97 18.56 12.54
CA GLN A 380 2.12 18.80 11.11
C GLN A 380 3.54 18.43 10.66
N ARG A 381 3.64 17.52 9.71
CA ARG A 381 4.91 17.00 9.18
C ARG A 381 5.15 17.40 7.72
N TYR A 382 4.09 17.75 7.01
CA TYR A 382 4.16 18.25 5.65
C TYR A 382 3.09 19.31 5.40
N GLN A 383 3.44 20.31 4.62
CA GLN A 383 2.55 21.36 4.11
C GLN A 383 2.85 21.54 2.62
N ALA A 384 1.83 21.41 1.78
CA ALA A 384 1.93 21.74 0.37
C ALA A 384 2.23 23.24 0.19
N GLN A 385 3.07 23.56 -0.78
CA GLN A 385 3.44 24.95 -1.15
C GLN A 385 2.35 25.62 -1.96
#